data_f1bd477e61261680d6d60de65cb684b5
#
_entry.id   f1bd477e61261680d6d60de65cb684b5
#
_cell.length_a   1.000
_cell.length_b   1.000
_cell.length_c   1.000
_cell.angle_alpha   90.00
_cell.angle_beta   90.00
_cell.angle_gamma   90.00
#
_symmetry.space_group_name_H-M   'P 1'
#
loop_
_entity.id
_entity.type
_entity.pdbx_description
1 polymer ?
#
loop_
_entity_poly.entity_id
_entity_poly.type
_entity_poly.pdbx_seq_one_letter_code
_entity_poly.pdbx_strand_id
1 'polypeptide(L)'
;MENMVGVWWAGHDADLKIVGEDGKGYKSISWSFPNLDAPVVADIKTHVVDAGNSKSNEEEMAGVFYNRGIIISAILAEGIRMAQQEFDTGEIDASQLRWGLENIDMTEARISELGLDGMVPPFKTSCADHTGKSGGWMLEWDGAKFVKVSDLLKPETDAIAALEVEKAKEYADANAPWPMNDDCN
;
A
#
# COMPACT_ATOMS: atom_id res chain seq x y z
N MET A 1 -6.31 24.12 -11.06
CA MET A 1 -6.52 22.72 -11.56
C MET A 1 -7.67 21.99 -10.86
N GLU A 2 -8.70 22.67 -10.42
CA GLU A 2 -9.74 22.16 -9.50
C GLU A 2 -10.52 20.90 -9.99
N ASN A 3 -10.53 20.64 -11.29
CA ASN A 3 -11.27 19.50 -11.88
C ASN A 3 -10.37 18.40 -12.44
N MET A 4 -9.08 18.42 -12.13
CA MET A 4 -8.16 17.38 -12.58
C MET A 4 -7.98 16.33 -11.48
N VAL A 5 -8.27 15.08 -11.82
CA VAL A 5 -8.08 13.93 -10.93
C VAL A 5 -7.18 12.92 -11.61
N GLY A 6 -6.05 12.64 -10.97
CA GLY A 6 -5.10 11.61 -11.41
C GLY A 6 -5.28 10.29 -10.68
N VAL A 7 -4.74 9.26 -11.27
CA VAL A 7 -4.57 7.96 -10.61
C VAL A 7 -3.47 8.02 -9.56
N TRP A 8 -3.40 7.01 -8.69
CA TRP A 8 -2.44 6.99 -7.59
C TRP A 8 -0.95 7.10 -8.01
N TRP A 9 -0.59 6.72 -9.23
CA TRP A 9 0.74 6.94 -9.80
C TRP A 9 1.05 8.42 -10.05
N ALA A 10 0.06 9.22 -10.39
CA ALA A 10 0.19 10.66 -10.60
C ALA A 10 -0.03 11.48 -9.31
N GLY A 11 -0.13 10.80 -8.16
CA GLY A 11 -0.35 11.39 -6.84
C GLY A 11 0.92 11.42 -6.00
N HIS A 12 2.07 11.74 -6.57
CA HIS A 12 3.30 11.91 -5.81
C HIS A 12 3.83 13.34 -5.89
N ASP A 13 4.49 13.74 -4.83
CA ASP A 13 4.93 15.11 -4.60
C ASP A 13 6.05 15.57 -5.54
N ALA A 14 6.90 14.67 -6.05
CA ALA A 14 8.02 15.04 -6.89
C ALA A 14 7.61 15.77 -8.17
N ASP A 15 6.52 15.34 -8.83
CA ASP A 15 6.02 16.00 -10.04
C ASP A 15 5.34 17.35 -9.71
N LEU A 16 4.59 17.38 -8.60
CA LEU A 16 3.82 18.57 -8.23
C LEU A 16 4.71 19.67 -7.62
N LYS A 17 5.83 19.34 -7.01
CA LYS A 17 6.81 20.32 -6.53
C LYS A 17 7.37 21.18 -7.65
N ILE A 18 7.45 20.63 -8.88
CA ILE A 18 7.95 21.40 -10.06
C ILE A 18 6.97 22.51 -10.45
N VAL A 19 5.66 22.26 -10.34
CA VAL A 19 4.62 23.24 -10.70
C VAL A 19 4.17 24.09 -9.51
N GLY A 20 4.45 23.66 -8.28
CA GLY A 20 4.18 24.43 -7.05
C GLY A 20 2.73 24.90 -6.94
N GLU A 21 2.55 26.21 -6.71
CA GLU A 21 1.23 26.84 -6.56
C GLU A 21 0.33 26.71 -7.81
N ASP A 22 0.92 26.63 -9.02
CA ASP A 22 0.15 26.45 -10.26
C ASP A 22 -0.55 25.09 -10.31
N GLY A 23 -0.05 24.11 -9.53
CA GLY A 23 -0.65 22.80 -9.36
C GLY A 23 -1.82 22.73 -8.36
N LYS A 24 -2.05 23.79 -7.59
CA LYS A 24 -3.04 23.80 -6.51
C LYS A 24 -4.43 23.38 -6.97
N GLY A 25 -5.07 22.52 -6.16
CA GLY A 25 -6.37 21.92 -6.47
C GLY A 25 -6.30 20.66 -7.33
N TYR A 26 -5.11 20.23 -7.77
CA TYR A 26 -4.95 18.92 -8.41
C TYR A 26 -5.25 17.80 -7.39
N LYS A 27 -6.02 16.82 -7.81
CA LYS A 27 -6.43 15.69 -6.96
C LYS A 27 -5.87 14.37 -7.46
N SER A 28 -5.66 13.44 -6.53
CA SER A 28 -5.32 12.06 -6.85
C SER A 28 -5.92 11.12 -5.80
N ILE A 29 -6.39 9.94 -6.23
CA ILE A 29 -6.73 8.90 -5.27
C ILE A 29 -5.45 8.15 -4.88
N SER A 30 -5.28 7.83 -3.60
CA SER A 30 -4.14 7.06 -3.12
C SER A 30 -4.53 6.09 -2.01
N TRP A 31 -3.99 4.87 -2.10
CA TRP A 31 -4.10 3.82 -1.06
C TRP A 31 -3.11 4.03 0.09
N SER A 32 -2.17 4.95 -0.05
CA SER A 32 -1.14 5.27 0.94
C SER A 32 -1.03 6.76 1.14
N PHE A 33 -0.61 7.17 2.31
CA PHE A 33 -0.37 8.56 2.64
C PHE A 33 0.96 8.71 3.39
N PRO A 34 1.85 9.65 3.00
CA PRO A 34 3.06 9.94 3.74
C PRO A 34 2.70 10.61 5.08
N ASN A 35 3.17 10.01 6.17
CA ASN A 35 2.94 10.53 7.50
C ASN A 35 4.26 10.55 8.30
N LEU A 36 4.88 11.73 8.40
CA LEU A 36 6.13 11.89 9.16
C LEU A 36 5.96 11.73 10.67
N ASP A 37 4.73 11.87 11.16
CA ASP A 37 4.40 11.71 12.58
C ASP A 37 4.13 10.24 12.95
N ALA A 38 4.14 9.34 11.97
CA ALA A 38 3.96 7.92 12.21
C ALA A 38 5.16 7.35 13.02
N PRO A 39 4.92 6.57 14.09
CA PRO A 39 5.98 6.04 14.94
C PRO A 39 7.10 5.33 14.19
N VAL A 40 6.77 4.52 13.18
CA VAL A 40 7.76 3.80 12.35
C VAL A 40 8.71 4.76 11.63
N VAL A 41 8.24 5.94 11.20
CA VAL A 41 9.08 6.94 10.53
C VAL A 41 10.04 7.59 11.51
N ALA A 42 9.58 7.88 12.74
CA ALA A 42 10.42 8.40 13.82
C ALA A 42 11.51 7.38 14.22
N ASP A 43 11.17 6.09 14.29
CA ASP A 43 12.11 5.01 14.59
C ASP A 43 13.17 4.87 13.48
N ILE A 44 12.75 4.88 12.21
CA ILE A 44 13.67 4.85 11.06
C ILE A 44 14.59 6.08 11.10
N LYS A 45 14.05 7.27 11.36
CA LYS A 45 14.88 8.47 11.51
C LYS A 45 15.95 8.27 12.58
N THR A 46 15.55 7.86 13.77
CA THR A 46 16.45 7.73 14.92
C THR A 46 17.49 6.62 14.75
N HIS A 47 17.04 5.42 14.33
CA HIS A 47 17.88 4.23 14.37
C HIS A 47 18.60 3.94 13.04
N VAL A 48 18.20 4.58 11.95
CA VAL A 48 18.82 4.36 10.65
C VAL A 48 19.45 5.64 10.10
N VAL A 49 18.68 6.73 9.98
CA VAL A 49 19.18 7.96 9.34
C VAL A 49 20.16 8.70 10.25
N ASP A 50 19.77 9.03 11.48
CA ASP A 50 20.61 9.75 12.44
C ASP A 50 21.80 8.90 12.91
N ALA A 51 21.68 7.58 12.86
CA ALA A 51 22.79 6.64 13.09
C ALA A 51 23.79 6.54 11.92
N GLY A 52 23.56 7.26 10.81
CA GLY A 52 24.45 7.28 9.66
C GLY A 52 24.37 6.06 8.74
N ASN A 53 23.33 5.23 8.87
CA ASN A 53 23.10 4.02 8.08
C ASN A 53 22.23 4.28 6.83
N SER A 54 21.86 5.52 6.58
CA SER A 54 21.10 5.94 5.39
C SER A 54 21.67 7.23 4.83
N LYS A 55 21.47 7.44 3.53
CA LYS A 55 21.77 8.70 2.84
C LYS A 55 20.54 9.61 2.71
N SER A 56 19.37 9.13 3.13
CA SER A 56 18.11 9.89 3.02
C SER A 56 18.11 11.08 4.00
N ASN A 57 17.49 12.16 3.56
CA ASN A 57 17.22 13.34 4.37
C ASN A 57 15.72 13.44 4.71
N GLU A 58 15.33 14.42 5.53
CA GLU A 58 13.93 14.60 5.96
C GLU A 58 12.98 14.89 4.79
N GLU A 59 13.42 15.61 3.76
CA GLU A 59 12.60 15.88 2.58
C GLU A 59 12.29 14.60 1.79
N GLU A 60 13.29 13.74 1.61
CA GLU A 60 13.10 12.43 0.97
C GLU A 60 12.20 11.53 1.80
N MET A 61 12.36 11.52 3.14
CA MET A 61 11.51 10.76 4.05
C MET A 61 10.05 11.22 4.02
N ALA A 62 9.80 12.51 3.75
CA ALA A 62 8.45 13.04 3.58
C ALA A 62 7.80 12.62 2.26
N GLY A 63 8.58 12.11 1.30
CA GLY A 63 8.11 11.74 -0.03
C GLY A 63 7.19 10.54 -0.04
N VAL A 64 6.23 10.53 -0.96
CA VAL A 64 5.26 9.45 -1.13
C VAL A 64 5.93 8.11 -1.38
N PHE A 65 6.98 8.07 -2.22
CA PHE A 65 7.67 6.80 -2.55
C PHE A 65 8.45 6.23 -1.37
N TYR A 66 9.09 7.07 -0.56
CA TYR A 66 9.77 6.60 0.65
C TYR A 66 8.78 5.94 1.62
N ASN A 67 7.65 6.59 1.86
CA ASN A 67 6.61 6.07 2.74
C ASN A 67 5.97 4.78 2.18
N ARG A 68 5.78 4.67 0.86
CA ARG A 68 5.34 3.40 0.23
C ARG A 68 6.37 2.29 0.43
N GLY A 69 7.65 2.60 0.34
CA GLY A 69 8.73 1.65 0.66
C GLY A 69 8.64 1.11 2.09
N ILE A 70 8.38 1.97 3.06
CA ILE A 70 8.15 1.58 4.46
C ILE A 70 6.95 0.62 4.56
N ILE A 71 5.82 0.99 3.99
CA ILE A 71 4.58 0.18 4.02
C ILE A 71 4.83 -1.19 3.38
N ILE A 72 5.42 -1.25 2.19
CA ILE A 72 5.70 -2.50 1.48
C ILE A 72 6.66 -3.39 2.29
N SER A 73 7.69 -2.80 2.90
CA SER A 73 8.63 -3.54 3.76
C SER A 73 7.94 -4.08 5.01
N ALA A 74 7.04 -3.32 5.62
CA ALA A 74 6.25 -3.78 6.77
C ALA A 74 5.30 -4.92 6.39
N ILE A 75 4.64 -4.85 5.23
CA ILE A 75 3.79 -5.93 4.71
C ILE A 75 4.60 -7.21 4.48
N LEU A 76 5.78 -7.09 3.86
CA LEU A 76 6.66 -8.23 3.64
C LEU A 76 7.13 -8.85 4.96
N ALA A 77 7.56 -8.02 5.93
CA ALA A 77 7.96 -8.49 7.25
C ALA A 77 6.80 -9.18 7.99
N GLU A 78 5.57 -8.67 7.86
CA GLU A 78 4.39 -9.31 8.42
C GLU A 78 4.10 -10.66 7.79
N GLY A 79 4.18 -10.78 6.47
CA GLY A 79 4.04 -12.08 5.78
C GLY A 79 5.09 -13.10 6.23
N ILE A 80 6.36 -12.67 6.39
CA ILE A 80 7.44 -13.53 6.93
C ILE A 80 7.12 -13.96 8.35
N ARG A 81 6.74 -13.02 9.22
CA ARG A 81 6.39 -13.29 10.62
C ARG A 81 5.25 -14.30 10.74
N MET A 82 4.20 -14.15 9.94
CA MET A 82 3.06 -15.07 9.91
C MET A 82 3.46 -16.46 9.45
N ALA A 83 4.26 -16.55 8.39
CA ALA A 83 4.78 -17.83 7.91
C ALA A 83 5.66 -18.52 8.96
N GLN A 84 6.56 -17.80 9.61
CA GLN A 84 7.40 -18.35 10.68
C GLN A 84 6.58 -18.89 11.84
N GLN A 85 5.50 -18.20 12.21
CA GLN A 85 4.60 -18.67 13.29
C GLN A 85 3.79 -19.89 12.88
N GLU A 86 3.24 -19.93 11.67
CA GLU A 86 2.43 -21.06 11.20
C GLU A 86 3.24 -22.34 11.06
N PHE A 87 4.43 -22.23 10.48
CA PHE A 87 5.29 -23.38 10.18
C PHE A 87 6.30 -23.70 11.30
N ASP A 88 6.26 -22.96 12.42
CA ASP A 88 7.16 -23.11 13.57
C ASP A 88 8.65 -23.18 13.14
N THR A 89 9.09 -22.25 12.29
CA THR A 89 10.44 -22.20 11.74
C THR A 89 11.01 -20.80 11.68
N GLY A 90 12.32 -20.68 11.90
CA GLY A 90 13.04 -19.41 11.69
C GLY A 90 13.42 -19.16 10.22
N GLU A 91 13.50 -20.22 9.40
CA GLU A 91 13.81 -20.15 7.99
C GLU A 91 12.58 -20.56 7.18
N ILE A 92 12.17 -19.71 6.25
CA ILE A 92 11.01 -19.95 5.39
C ILE A 92 11.43 -20.08 3.93
N ASP A 93 10.74 -20.94 3.19
CA ASP A 93 10.84 -21.02 1.75
C ASP A 93 9.83 -20.14 1.02
N ALA A 94 9.87 -20.15 -0.33
CA ALA A 94 9.00 -19.31 -1.14
C ALA A 94 7.51 -19.67 -1.01
N SER A 95 7.19 -20.95 -0.79
CA SER A 95 5.79 -21.40 -0.63
C SER A 95 5.23 -20.97 0.73
N GLN A 96 6.03 -21.04 1.76
CA GLN A 96 5.69 -20.55 3.10
C GLN A 96 5.55 -19.02 3.13
N LEU A 97 6.44 -18.29 2.46
CA LEU A 97 6.29 -16.84 2.32
C LEU A 97 5.01 -16.47 1.58
N ARG A 98 4.69 -17.18 0.49
CA ARG A 98 3.45 -17.00 -0.24
C ARG A 98 2.26 -17.20 0.69
N TRP A 99 2.23 -18.29 1.46
CA TRP A 99 1.18 -18.52 2.45
C TRP A 99 1.06 -17.35 3.43
N GLY A 100 2.18 -16.86 3.97
CA GLY A 100 2.18 -15.73 4.88
C GLY A 100 1.57 -14.46 4.26
N LEU A 101 1.93 -14.14 3.01
CA LEU A 101 1.37 -13.00 2.29
C LEU A 101 -0.11 -13.15 1.93
N GLU A 102 -0.58 -14.38 1.70
CA GLU A 102 -1.98 -14.70 1.41
C GLU A 102 -2.86 -14.73 2.67
N ASN A 103 -2.29 -14.65 3.86
CA ASN A 103 -3.02 -14.70 5.12
C ASN A 103 -2.90 -13.41 5.96
N ILE A 104 -2.41 -12.32 5.38
CA ILE A 104 -2.29 -11.05 6.08
C ILE A 104 -3.67 -10.51 6.45
N ASP A 105 -3.79 -10.08 7.72
CA ASP A 105 -4.94 -9.34 8.24
C ASP A 105 -4.43 -8.07 8.94
N MET A 106 -4.26 -7.01 8.15
CA MET A 106 -3.81 -5.69 8.63
C MET A 106 -5.01 -4.92 9.20
N THR A 107 -5.41 -5.29 10.41
CA THR A 107 -6.41 -4.54 11.17
C THR A 107 -5.89 -3.18 11.59
N GLU A 108 -6.77 -2.25 12.00
CA GLU A 108 -6.35 -0.95 12.57
C GLU A 108 -5.41 -1.15 13.77
N ALA A 109 -5.70 -2.12 14.64
CA ALA A 109 -4.84 -2.44 15.78
C ALA A 109 -3.45 -2.90 15.32
N ARG A 110 -3.38 -3.76 14.29
CA ARG A 110 -2.10 -4.23 13.77
C ARG A 110 -1.30 -3.13 13.09
N ILE A 111 -1.96 -2.25 12.36
CA ILE A 111 -1.36 -1.05 11.76
C ILE A 111 -0.72 -0.17 12.85
N SER A 112 -1.46 0.09 13.94
CA SER A 112 -0.93 0.86 15.08
C SER A 112 0.24 0.16 15.78
N GLU A 113 0.17 -1.16 16.00
CA GLU A 113 1.29 -1.92 16.58
C GLU A 113 2.57 -1.83 15.74
N LEU A 114 2.43 -1.74 14.42
CA LEU A 114 3.54 -1.57 13.48
C LEU A 114 3.96 -0.10 13.31
N GLY A 115 3.30 0.83 13.99
CA GLY A 115 3.58 2.26 13.89
C GLY A 115 3.24 2.90 12.55
N LEU A 116 2.32 2.29 11.78
CA LEU A 116 1.91 2.74 10.44
C LEU A 116 0.66 3.63 10.44
N ASP A 117 0.34 4.24 11.58
CA ASP A 117 -0.88 5.03 11.77
C ASP A 117 -1.04 6.11 10.69
N GLY A 118 -2.19 6.09 10.04
CA GLY A 118 -2.55 7.05 8.99
C GLY A 118 -1.80 6.91 7.66
N MET A 119 -0.88 5.94 7.53
CA MET A 119 -0.10 5.70 6.32
C MET A 119 -0.81 4.76 5.34
N VAL A 120 -1.55 3.77 5.83
CA VAL A 120 -2.26 2.75 5.05
C VAL A 120 -3.60 2.44 5.71
N PRO A 121 -4.68 2.21 4.94
CA PRO A 121 -5.93 1.73 5.51
C PRO A 121 -5.86 0.24 5.85
N PRO A 122 -6.76 -0.28 6.71
CA PRO A 122 -6.87 -1.71 6.94
C PRO A 122 -7.14 -2.49 5.66
N PHE A 123 -6.53 -3.67 5.55
CA PHE A 123 -6.73 -4.59 4.43
C PHE A 123 -6.50 -6.04 4.86
N LYS A 124 -7.02 -6.96 4.06
CA LYS A 124 -6.84 -8.38 4.27
C LYS A 124 -6.62 -9.07 2.94
N THR A 125 -5.65 -9.98 2.88
CA THR A 125 -5.39 -10.82 1.71
C THR A 125 -5.86 -12.25 1.96
N SER A 126 -6.03 -12.98 0.89
CA SER A 126 -6.27 -14.43 0.92
C SER A 126 -5.71 -15.06 -0.35
N CYS A 127 -5.62 -16.39 -0.37
CA CYS A 127 -5.25 -17.13 -1.57
C CYS A 127 -6.15 -16.80 -2.78
N ALA A 128 -7.44 -16.59 -2.55
CA ALA A 128 -8.40 -16.24 -3.61
C ALA A 128 -8.44 -14.73 -3.94
N ASP A 129 -7.93 -13.88 -3.05
CA ASP A 129 -7.97 -12.43 -3.23
C ASP A 129 -6.68 -11.77 -2.74
N HIS A 130 -5.78 -11.48 -3.66
CA HIS A 130 -4.52 -10.78 -3.39
C HIS A 130 -4.66 -9.25 -3.41
N THR A 131 -5.83 -8.70 -3.78
CA THR A 131 -6.03 -7.25 -3.92
C THR A 131 -6.17 -6.53 -2.59
N GLY A 132 -6.53 -7.27 -1.53
CA GLY A 132 -6.77 -6.75 -0.20
C GLY A 132 -8.08 -5.95 -0.05
N LYS A 133 -8.80 -5.69 -1.12
CA LYS A 133 -10.11 -4.97 -1.17
C LYS A 133 -10.23 -3.81 -0.18
N SER A 134 -9.16 -3.06 -0.03
CA SER A 134 -9.07 -1.93 0.87
C SER A 134 -9.74 -0.69 0.23
N GLY A 135 -9.37 0.48 0.68
CA GLY A 135 -9.84 1.76 0.14
C GLY A 135 -8.68 2.67 -0.18
N GLY A 136 -9.02 3.91 -0.46
CA GLY A 136 -8.06 4.98 -0.66
C GLY A 136 -8.63 6.32 -0.23
N TRP A 137 -7.76 7.30 -0.13
CA TRP A 137 -8.15 8.68 0.15
C TRP A 137 -8.02 9.54 -1.10
N MET A 138 -8.93 10.48 -1.25
CA MET A 138 -8.70 11.57 -2.18
C MET A 138 -7.69 12.52 -1.55
N LEU A 139 -6.61 12.75 -2.26
CA LEU A 139 -5.58 13.72 -1.91
C LEU A 139 -5.72 14.94 -2.81
N GLU A 140 -5.41 16.12 -2.28
CA GLU A 140 -5.35 17.37 -3.03
C GLU A 140 -4.01 18.06 -2.81
N TRP A 141 -3.42 18.58 -3.88
CA TRP A 141 -2.22 19.40 -3.81
C TRP A 141 -2.58 20.82 -3.33
N ASP A 142 -2.01 21.23 -2.19
CA ASP A 142 -2.27 22.54 -1.59
C ASP A 142 -1.38 23.67 -2.12
N GLY A 143 -0.47 23.34 -3.04
CA GLY A 143 0.57 24.23 -3.58
C GLY A 143 1.98 23.86 -3.11
N ALA A 144 2.09 23.05 -2.05
CA ALA A 144 3.35 22.63 -1.44
C ALA A 144 3.44 21.13 -1.15
N LYS A 145 2.32 20.50 -0.80
CA LYS A 145 2.21 19.09 -0.46
C LYS A 145 0.81 18.52 -0.74
N PHE A 146 0.68 17.22 -0.79
CA PHE A 146 -0.61 16.56 -0.78
C PHE A 146 -1.22 16.53 0.62
N VAL A 147 -2.52 16.82 0.69
CA VAL A 147 -3.34 16.73 1.91
C VAL A 147 -4.53 15.82 1.66
N LYS A 148 -4.99 15.08 2.68
CA LYS A 148 -6.22 14.30 2.58
C LYS A 148 -7.42 15.23 2.58
N VAL A 149 -8.31 15.07 1.58
CA VAL A 149 -9.54 15.86 1.42
C VAL A 149 -10.82 15.00 1.44
N SER A 150 -10.69 13.71 1.76
CA SER A 150 -11.83 12.82 1.95
C SER A 150 -11.62 11.89 3.14
N ASP A 151 -12.71 11.31 3.63
CA ASP A 151 -12.68 10.06 4.39
C ASP A 151 -12.19 8.91 3.50
N LEU A 152 -11.99 7.72 4.10
CA LEU A 152 -11.62 6.53 3.35
C LEU A 152 -12.72 6.15 2.36
N LEU A 153 -12.40 6.22 1.07
CA LEU A 153 -13.26 5.81 -0.03
C LEU A 153 -13.09 4.31 -0.25
N LYS A 154 -14.17 3.56 -0.16
CA LYS A 154 -14.17 2.12 -0.44
C LYS A 154 -14.58 1.86 -1.89
N PRO A 155 -13.99 0.86 -2.57
CA PRO A 155 -14.40 0.50 -3.92
C PRO A 155 -15.80 -0.15 -3.92
N GLU A 156 -16.55 0.07 -4.99
CA GLU A 156 -17.84 -0.58 -5.28
C GLU A 156 -17.59 -2.00 -5.83
N THR A 157 -17.02 -2.89 -5.00
CA THR A 157 -16.57 -4.22 -5.43
C THR A 157 -17.71 -5.08 -5.97
N ASP A 158 -18.91 -4.99 -5.40
CA ASP A 158 -20.07 -5.79 -5.81
C ASP A 158 -20.54 -5.45 -7.23
N ALA A 159 -20.38 -4.19 -7.64
CA ALA A 159 -20.77 -3.75 -8.98
C ALA A 159 -19.91 -4.34 -10.09
N ILE A 160 -18.66 -4.71 -9.79
CA ILE A 160 -17.70 -5.24 -10.76
C ILE A 160 -17.39 -6.72 -10.59
N ALA A 161 -17.75 -7.34 -9.47
CA ALA A 161 -17.39 -8.72 -9.13
C ALA A 161 -17.79 -9.73 -10.22
N ALA A 162 -19.00 -9.61 -10.77
CA ALA A 162 -19.46 -10.50 -11.84
C ALA A 162 -18.64 -10.33 -13.14
N LEU A 163 -18.26 -9.09 -13.45
CA LEU A 163 -17.45 -8.77 -14.63
C LEU A 163 -16.01 -9.27 -14.44
N GLU A 164 -15.44 -9.16 -13.25
CA GLU A 164 -14.12 -9.69 -12.91
C GLU A 164 -14.05 -11.21 -13.15
N VAL A 165 -15.03 -11.96 -12.63
CA VAL A 165 -15.14 -13.42 -12.83
C VAL A 165 -15.26 -13.77 -14.31
N GLU A 166 -16.15 -13.08 -15.05
CA GLU A 166 -16.34 -13.30 -16.50
C GLU A 166 -15.02 -13.06 -17.26
N LYS A 167 -14.35 -11.92 -17.02
CA LYS A 167 -13.14 -11.56 -17.76
C LYS A 167 -11.93 -12.43 -17.37
N ALA A 168 -11.81 -12.82 -16.11
CA ALA A 168 -10.79 -13.77 -15.68
C ALA A 168 -10.96 -15.12 -16.38
N LYS A 169 -12.20 -15.62 -16.48
CA LYS A 169 -12.50 -16.87 -17.20
C LYS A 169 -12.19 -16.75 -18.69
N GLU A 170 -12.64 -15.69 -19.37
CA GLU A 170 -12.34 -15.45 -20.78
C GLU A 170 -10.82 -15.48 -21.04
N TYR A 171 -10.05 -14.81 -20.17
CA TYR A 171 -8.60 -14.77 -20.30
C TYR A 171 -7.96 -16.14 -20.11
N ALA A 172 -8.38 -16.88 -19.09
CA ALA A 172 -7.86 -18.22 -18.81
C ALA A 172 -8.16 -19.19 -19.97
N ASP A 173 -9.38 -19.17 -20.50
CA ASP A 173 -9.80 -20.01 -21.64
C ASP A 173 -8.99 -19.70 -22.91
N ALA A 174 -8.69 -18.43 -23.15
CA ALA A 174 -7.92 -17.98 -24.33
C ALA A 174 -6.41 -18.25 -24.22
N ASN A 175 -5.88 -18.45 -23.02
CA ASN A 175 -4.45 -18.61 -22.75
C ASN A 175 -4.14 -19.99 -22.12
N ALA A 176 -4.92 -21.01 -22.39
CA ALA A 176 -4.71 -22.35 -21.85
C ALA A 176 -3.39 -22.98 -22.37
N PRO A 177 -2.65 -23.76 -21.54
CA PRO A 177 -2.96 -24.08 -20.14
C PRO A 177 -2.64 -22.90 -19.21
N TRP A 178 -3.66 -22.31 -18.60
CA TRP A 178 -3.48 -21.27 -17.60
C TRP A 178 -3.23 -21.91 -16.24
N PRO A 179 -2.14 -21.56 -15.53
CA PRO A 179 -1.89 -22.12 -14.20
C PRO A 179 -2.97 -21.65 -13.23
N MET A 180 -3.76 -22.57 -12.75
CA MET A 180 -4.77 -22.32 -11.71
C MET A 180 -4.15 -22.61 -10.34
N ASN A 181 -4.55 -21.82 -9.36
CA ASN A 181 -4.18 -22.05 -7.98
C ASN A 181 -5.28 -22.92 -7.33
N ASP A 182 -5.20 -24.21 -7.55
CA ASP A 182 -6.21 -25.17 -7.07
C ASP A 182 -6.20 -25.31 -5.54
N ASP A 183 -5.17 -24.77 -4.85
CA ASP A 183 -4.97 -24.86 -3.40
C ASP A 183 -5.71 -23.77 -2.62
N CYS A 184 -6.49 -22.91 -3.27
CA CYS A 184 -7.27 -21.84 -2.63
C CYS A 184 -8.63 -22.30 -2.05
N ASN A 185 -8.91 -23.61 -1.96
CA ASN A 185 -10.18 -24.17 -1.46
C ASN A 185 -10.08 -24.58 0.01
#